data_33425645bb1d0949da721ec36ca6ef20
#
_entry.id   33425645bb1d0949da721ec36ca6ef20
#
_cell.length_a   1.000
_cell.length_b   1.000
_cell.length_c   1.000
_cell.angle_alpha   90.00
_cell.angle_beta   90.00
_cell.angle_gamma   90.00
#
_symmetry.space_group_name_H-M   'P 1'
#
loop_
_entity.id
_entity.type
_entity.pdbx_description
1 polymer ?
#
loop_
_entity_poly.entity_id
_entity_poly.type
_entity_poly.pdbx_seq_one_letter_code
_entity_poly.pdbx_strand_id
1 'polypeptide(L)'
;NESQNVENEECQSIVNHYRRTGIHATVEKTEYSGIYRSRYILKELPLVSIVIPNKDHVDDLKKCINSLEEKCNYENKEYVIVENNSTENKTFEYYDELIKKCSCASVIYWKEKGFNYSKINNYGARFAKGEYILFLNNDTEIQNSDFLQEMLGYCMRKDVGAVGAQMFYEDGTIQHAGVIVGLGGLASHPYAGAPKETYGHMGRIHAVQELSAVT
;
A
#
# COMPACT_ATOMS: atom_id res chain seq x y z
N ASN A 1 -19.91 31.45 -3.02
CA ASN A 1 -18.82 32.40 -3.28
C ASN A 1 -17.89 32.59 -2.07
N GLU A 2 -18.39 32.89 -0.84
CA GLU A 2 -17.53 33.00 0.35
C GLU A 2 -16.88 31.66 0.74
N SER A 3 -17.61 30.57 0.74
CA SER A 3 -17.10 29.22 1.05
C SER A 3 -15.97 28.77 0.10
N GLN A 4 -16.08 29.05 -1.19
CA GLN A 4 -15.02 28.73 -2.15
C GLN A 4 -13.76 29.58 -1.95
N ASN A 5 -13.89 30.81 -1.49
CA ASN A 5 -12.76 31.67 -1.16
C ASN A 5 -12.01 31.15 0.08
N VAL A 6 -12.72 30.78 1.14
CA VAL A 6 -12.13 30.23 2.37
C VAL A 6 -11.35 28.96 2.07
N GLU A 7 -11.93 28.00 1.35
CA GLU A 7 -11.25 26.76 0.99
C GLU A 7 -10.01 26.98 0.10
N ASN A 8 -10.01 28.03 -0.76
CA ASN A 8 -8.82 28.39 -1.55
C ASN A 8 -7.71 28.96 -0.66
N GLU A 9 -8.06 29.76 0.35
CA GLU A 9 -7.11 30.28 1.34
C GLU A 9 -6.51 29.19 2.20
N GLU A 10 -7.30 28.19 2.59
CA GLU A 10 -6.82 27.01 3.34
C GLU A 10 -5.83 26.18 2.52
N CYS A 11 -6.15 25.83 1.27
CA CYS A 11 -5.20 25.18 0.35
C CYS A 11 -3.91 25.99 0.22
N GLN A 12 -4.03 27.30 0.02
CA GLN A 12 -2.87 28.17 -0.14
C GLN A 12 -2.02 28.23 1.13
N SER A 13 -2.64 28.15 2.30
CA SER A 13 -1.93 28.10 3.59
C SER A 13 -1.10 26.83 3.72
N ILE A 14 -1.64 25.68 3.32
CA ILE A 14 -0.90 24.40 3.29
C ILE A 14 0.26 24.47 2.29
N VAL A 15 0.03 24.95 1.08
CA VAL A 15 1.08 25.15 0.05
C VAL A 15 2.19 26.06 0.57
N ASN A 16 1.84 27.17 1.24
CA ASN A 16 2.82 28.09 1.81
C ASN A 16 3.61 27.44 2.95
N HIS A 17 2.97 26.59 3.76
CA HIS A 17 3.67 25.78 4.78
C HIS A 17 4.70 24.85 4.12
N TYR A 18 4.31 24.09 3.11
CA TYR A 18 5.23 23.20 2.39
C TYR A 18 6.41 23.96 1.76
N ARG A 19 6.14 25.12 1.16
CA ARG A 19 7.21 25.97 0.62
C ARG A 19 8.19 26.42 1.68
N ARG A 20 7.74 26.83 2.88
CA ARG A 20 8.59 27.26 3.99
C ARG A 20 9.42 26.10 4.56
N THR A 21 8.87 24.88 4.55
CA THR A 21 9.54 23.68 5.12
C THR A 21 10.34 22.90 4.07
N GLY A 22 10.38 23.36 2.80
CA GLY A 22 11.12 22.68 1.74
C GLY A 22 10.46 21.39 1.24
N ILE A 23 9.19 21.17 1.58
CA ILE A 23 8.40 20.03 1.12
C ILE A 23 7.89 20.33 -0.29
N HIS A 24 8.11 19.41 -1.22
CA HIS A 24 7.59 19.47 -2.57
C HIS A 24 6.31 18.65 -2.67
N ALA A 25 5.16 19.33 -2.66
CA ALA A 25 3.85 18.68 -2.78
C ALA A 25 2.85 19.61 -3.44
N THR A 26 1.85 19.02 -4.10
CA THR A 26 0.62 19.72 -4.51
C THR A 26 -0.46 19.49 -3.45
N VAL A 27 -1.42 20.40 -3.38
CA VAL A 27 -2.56 20.30 -2.47
C VAL A 27 -3.84 20.38 -3.28
N GLU A 28 -4.69 19.40 -3.13
CA GLU A 28 -5.96 19.26 -3.83
C GLU A 28 -7.11 19.27 -2.82
N LYS A 29 -8.23 19.87 -3.20
CA LYS A 29 -9.48 19.73 -2.45
C LYS A 29 -10.02 18.33 -2.62
N THR A 30 -10.61 17.80 -1.55
CA THR A 30 -11.39 16.56 -1.62
C THR A 30 -12.88 16.91 -1.75
N GLU A 31 -13.71 15.89 -1.90
CA GLU A 31 -15.17 16.05 -1.83
C GLU A 31 -15.66 16.40 -0.39
N TYR A 32 -14.81 16.26 0.60
CA TYR A 32 -15.11 16.55 2.00
C TYR A 32 -14.56 17.93 2.39
N SER A 33 -15.45 18.83 2.81
CA SER A 33 -15.05 20.18 3.25
C SER A 33 -14.06 20.14 4.40
N GLY A 34 -12.99 20.93 4.31
CA GLY A 34 -11.91 20.98 5.30
C GLY A 34 -10.92 19.80 5.26
N ILE A 35 -11.06 18.88 4.30
CA ILE A 35 -10.12 17.78 4.07
C ILE A 35 -9.40 18.00 2.75
N TYR A 36 -8.09 18.07 2.79
CA TYR A 36 -7.22 18.33 1.65
C TYR A 36 -6.29 17.15 1.41
N ARG A 37 -6.06 16.81 0.14
CA ARG A 37 -5.10 15.79 -0.27
C ARG A 37 -3.79 16.43 -0.64
N SER A 38 -2.72 16.03 0.03
CA SER A 38 -1.36 16.42 -0.31
C SER A 38 -0.68 15.32 -1.10
N ARG A 39 -0.25 15.64 -2.32
CA ARG A 39 0.52 14.72 -3.18
C ARG A 39 1.97 15.14 -3.19
N TYR A 40 2.84 14.31 -2.64
CA TYR A 40 4.28 14.55 -2.64
C TYR A 40 4.85 14.35 -4.04
N ILE A 41 5.68 15.29 -4.46
CA ILE A 41 6.40 15.23 -5.74
C ILE A 41 7.71 14.48 -5.47
N LEU A 42 7.80 13.27 -5.95
CA LEU A 42 9.00 12.45 -5.81
C LEU A 42 10.10 13.01 -6.71
N LYS A 43 11.23 13.41 -6.15
CA LYS A 43 12.40 13.86 -6.91
C LYS A 43 13.19 12.70 -7.50
N GLU A 44 13.14 11.56 -6.84
CA GLU A 44 13.77 10.31 -7.23
C GLU A 44 12.72 9.21 -7.22
N LEU A 45 12.91 8.23 -8.06
CA LEU A 45 12.05 7.07 -8.16
C LEU A 45 12.85 5.84 -7.70
N PRO A 46 13.00 5.63 -6.37
CA PRO A 46 13.78 4.53 -5.84
C PRO A 46 13.18 3.17 -6.22
N LEU A 47 14.01 2.14 -6.28
CA LEU A 47 13.52 0.78 -6.50
C LEU A 47 12.66 0.33 -5.32
N VAL A 48 11.47 -0.18 -5.61
CA VAL A 48 10.57 -0.80 -4.63
C VAL A 48 10.53 -2.30 -4.84
N SER A 49 10.87 -3.06 -3.82
CA SER A 49 10.72 -4.51 -3.82
C SER A 49 9.36 -4.89 -3.24
N ILE A 50 8.51 -5.51 -4.07
CA ILE A 50 7.20 -6.01 -3.67
C ILE A 50 7.36 -7.47 -3.25
N VAL A 51 7.27 -7.73 -1.96
CA VAL A 51 7.43 -9.07 -1.36
C VAL A 51 6.05 -9.70 -1.21
N ILE A 52 5.83 -10.83 -1.88
CA ILE A 52 4.53 -11.49 -1.93
C ILE A 52 4.69 -12.95 -1.46
N PRO A 53 4.28 -13.29 -0.23
CA PRO A 53 4.17 -14.68 0.20
C PRO A 53 3.09 -15.40 -0.62
N ASN A 54 3.40 -16.60 -1.10
CA ASN A 54 2.42 -17.41 -1.83
C ASN A 54 2.51 -18.88 -1.44
N LYS A 55 1.35 -19.51 -1.35
CA LYS A 55 1.22 -20.97 -1.22
C LYS A 55 0.01 -21.42 -2.01
N ASP A 56 0.26 -22.17 -3.11
CA ASP A 56 -0.80 -22.54 -4.05
C ASP A 56 -1.59 -21.29 -4.50
N HIS A 57 -2.92 -21.27 -4.54
CA HIS A 57 -3.73 -20.07 -4.85
C HIS A 57 -3.23 -19.28 -6.06
N VAL A 58 -2.85 -19.98 -7.12
CA VAL A 58 -2.21 -19.39 -8.32
C VAL A 58 -3.10 -18.35 -9.01
N ASP A 59 -4.43 -18.54 -8.94
CA ASP A 59 -5.38 -17.63 -9.58
C ASP A 59 -5.44 -16.28 -8.86
N ASP A 60 -5.31 -16.26 -7.53
CA ASP A 60 -5.24 -15.04 -6.75
C ASP A 60 -3.92 -14.32 -7.01
N LEU A 61 -2.80 -15.05 -7.01
CA LEU A 61 -1.50 -14.47 -7.35
C LEU A 61 -1.48 -13.88 -8.77
N LYS A 62 -2.10 -14.55 -9.76
CA LYS A 62 -2.24 -14.02 -11.11
C LYS A 62 -3.00 -12.70 -11.14
N LYS A 63 -4.13 -12.61 -10.44
CA LYS A 63 -4.90 -11.37 -10.34
C LYS A 63 -4.10 -10.26 -9.70
N CYS A 64 -3.40 -10.56 -8.61
CA CYS A 64 -2.53 -9.61 -7.89
C CYS A 64 -1.45 -9.06 -8.84
N ILE A 65 -0.66 -9.92 -9.48
CA ILE A 65 0.42 -9.50 -10.38
C ILE A 65 -0.14 -8.76 -11.60
N ASN A 66 -1.21 -9.25 -12.22
CA ASN A 66 -1.81 -8.57 -13.37
C ASN A 66 -2.32 -7.17 -12.98
N SER A 67 -2.93 -7.02 -11.81
CA SER A 67 -3.39 -5.71 -11.34
C SER A 67 -2.23 -4.73 -11.10
N LEU A 68 -1.09 -5.22 -10.64
CA LEU A 68 0.14 -4.43 -10.48
C LEU A 68 0.73 -4.02 -11.84
N GLU A 69 0.76 -4.92 -12.82
CA GLU A 69 1.30 -4.64 -14.15
C GLU A 69 0.38 -3.72 -14.99
N GLU A 70 -0.93 -3.91 -14.89
CA GLU A 70 -1.89 -3.16 -15.70
C GLU A 70 -2.23 -1.78 -15.12
N LYS A 71 -2.30 -1.68 -13.78
CA LYS A 71 -2.80 -0.46 -13.12
C LYS A 71 -1.69 0.39 -12.50
N CYS A 72 -0.62 -0.20 -11.96
CA CYS A 72 0.42 0.56 -11.27
C CYS A 72 1.31 1.30 -12.26
N ASN A 73 1.29 2.62 -12.21
CA ASN A 73 2.10 3.50 -13.07
C ASN A 73 3.53 3.75 -12.54
N TYR A 74 3.94 3.08 -11.46
CA TYR A 74 5.31 3.13 -10.95
C TYR A 74 6.16 2.03 -11.59
N GLU A 75 7.14 2.42 -12.40
CA GLU A 75 7.92 1.47 -13.20
C GLU A 75 9.08 0.83 -12.45
N ASN A 76 9.74 1.57 -11.54
CA ASN A 76 10.94 1.08 -10.84
C ASN A 76 10.59 0.14 -9.67
N LYS A 77 10.08 -1.04 -10.00
CA LYS A 77 9.65 -2.06 -9.05
C LYS A 77 10.19 -3.45 -9.42
N GLU A 78 10.35 -4.31 -8.42
CA GLU A 78 10.63 -5.74 -8.61
C GLU A 78 9.67 -6.58 -7.77
N TYR A 79 9.50 -7.84 -8.15
CA TYR A 79 8.68 -8.82 -7.42
C TYR A 79 9.56 -9.88 -6.78
N VAL A 80 9.37 -10.10 -5.49
CA VAL A 80 9.99 -11.17 -4.73
C VAL A 80 8.88 -12.10 -4.23
N ILE A 81 8.57 -13.14 -4.99
CA ILE A 81 7.57 -14.13 -4.60
C ILE A 81 8.22 -15.09 -3.61
N VAL A 82 7.64 -15.23 -2.43
CA VAL A 82 8.11 -16.17 -1.41
C VAL A 82 7.24 -17.41 -1.45
N GLU A 83 7.72 -18.44 -2.14
CA GLU A 83 7.06 -19.73 -2.24
C GLU A 83 7.07 -20.45 -0.89
N ASN A 84 5.89 -20.75 -0.35
CA ASN A 84 5.70 -21.32 0.98
C ASN A 84 5.13 -22.74 0.94
N ASN A 85 5.91 -23.69 0.43
CA ASN A 85 5.55 -25.13 0.40
C ASN A 85 4.24 -25.42 -0.35
N SER A 86 4.10 -24.88 -1.56
CA SER A 86 3.02 -25.21 -2.49
C SER A 86 3.07 -26.67 -2.91
N THR A 87 1.92 -27.22 -3.26
CA THR A 87 1.75 -28.62 -3.64
C THR A 87 1.15 -28.79 -5.05
N GLU A 88 0.59 -27.74 -5.62
CA GLU A 88 -0.07 -27.76 -6.92
C GLU A 88 0.90 -27.44 -8.05
N ASN A 89 1.04 -28.33 -9.04
CA ASN A 89 1.93 -28.14 -10.19
C ASN A 89 1.68 -26.84 -10.94
N LYS A 90 0.40 -26.43 -11.09
CA LYS A 90 0.02 -25.18 -11.75
C LYS A 90 0.67 -23.94 -11.13
N THR A 91 0.99 -23.97 -9.82
CA THR A 91 1.66 -22.88 -9.13
C THR A 91 3.09 -22.75 -9.62
N PHE A 92 3.84 -23.85 -9.74
CA PHE A 92 5.21 -23.86 -10.23
C PHE A 92 5.30 -23.53 -11.72
N GLU A 93 4.35 -24.02 -12.53
CA GLU A 93 4.22 -23.65 -13.94
C GLU A 93 4.06 -22.13 -14.11
N TYR A 94 3.21 -21.52 -13.28
CA TYR A 94 3.03 -20.07 -13.29
C TYR A 94 4.29 -19.31 -12.85
N TYR A 95 5.02 -19.79 -11.87
CA TYR A 95 6.30 -19.16 -11.48
C TYR A 95 7.28 -19.14 -12.65
N ASP A 96 7.39 -20.24 -13.39
CA ASP A 96 8.24 -20.33 -14.57
C ASP A 96 7.80 -19.37 -15.68
N GLU A 97 6.49 -19.24 -15.90
CA GLU A 97 5.92 -18.26 -16.84
C GLU A 97 6.21 -16.82 -16.41
N LEU A 98 6.00 -16.50 -15.12
CA LEU A 98 6.21 -15.17 -14.57
C LEU A 98 7.66 -14.71 -14.72
N ILE A 99 8.63 -15.55 -14.36
CA ILE A 99 10.06 -15.25 -14.47
C ILE A 99 10.47 -15.04 -15.94
N LYS A 100 9.91 -15.81 -16.87
CA LYS A 100 10.18 -15.65 -18.30
C LYS A 100 9.60 -14.36 -18.86
N LYS A 101 8.40 -13.96 -18.40
CA LYS A 101 7.69 -12.78 -18.88
C LYS A 101 8.22 -11.48 -18.26
N CYS A 102 8.58 -11.50 -16.98
CA CYS A 102 9.05 -10.34 -16.22
C CYS A 102 10.44 -10.61 -15.64
N SER A 103 11.48 -9.96 -16.22
CA SER A 103 12.84 -10.02 -15.68
C SER A 103 13.00 -9.36 -14.30
N CYS A 104 12.00 -8.61 -13.88
CA CYS A 104 11.90 -7.98 -12.56
C CYS A 104 11.34 -8.92 -11.49
N ALA A 105 10.89 -10.14 -11.85
CA ALA A 105 10.33 -11.10 -10.91
C ALA A 105 11.37 -12.15 -10.49
N SER A 106 11.34 -12.53 -9.25
CA SER A 106 12.11 -13.63 -8.66
C SER A 106 11.23 -14.48 -7.75
N VAL A 107 11.51 -15.79 -7.72
CA VAL A 107 10.84 -16.72 -6.80
C VAL A 107 11.90 -17.32 -5.88
N ILE A 108 11.65 -17.21 -4.58
CA ILE A 108 12.51 -17.74 -3.51
C ILE A 108 11.72 -18.73 -2.68
N TYR A 109 12.38 -19.78 -2.20
CA TYR A 109 11.72 -20.91 -1.56
C TYR A 109 11.94 -20.90 -0.04
N TRP A 110 10.84 -20.74 0.70
CA TRP A 110 10.81 -20.90 2.14
C TRP A 110 10.85 -22.38 2.51
N LYS A 111 11.82 -22.79 3.32
CA LYS A 111 12.08 -24.21 3.61
C LYS A 111 11.51 -24.72 4.93
N GLU A 112 11.09 -23.81 5.82
CA GLU A 112 10.52 -24.23 7.09
C GLU A 112 9.07 -24.70 6.90
N LYS A 113 8.65 -25.66 7.71
CA LYS A 113 7.27 -26.14 7.73
C LYS A 113 6.37 -25.20 8.52
N GLY A 114 5.11 -25.11 8.10
CA GLY A 114 4.10 -24.29 8.76
C GLY A 114 4.07 -22.87 8.24
N PHE A 115 3.07 -22.12 8.70
CA PHE A 115 2.84 -20.74 8.31
C PHE A 115 3.23 -19.79 9.44
N ASN A 116 4.11 -18.86 9.14
CA ASN A 116 4.42 -17.73 10.00
C ASN A 116 4.65 -16.51 9.12
N TYR A 117 3.65 -15.65 9.05
CA TYR A 117 3.63 -14.48 8.17
C TYR A 117 4.87 -13.60 8.34
N SER A 118 5.22 -13.26 9.58
CA SER A 118 6.36 -12.39 9.86
C SER A 118 7.69 -13.02 9.44
N LYS A 119 7.90 -14.32 9.71
CA LYS A 119 9.12 -15.02 9.31
C LYS A 119 9.26 -15.10 7.78
N ILE A 120 8.15 -15.41 7.08
CA ILE A 120 8.14 -15.53 5.62
C ILE A 120 8.45 -14.18 4.97
N ASN A 121 7.81 -13.12 5.43
CA ASN A 121 8.07 -11.76 4.92
C ASN A 121 9.50 -11.29 5.25
N ASN A 122 9.99 -11.53 6.46
CA ASN A 122 11.37 -11.22 6.84
C ASN A 122 12.39 -12.02 5.99
N TYR A 123 12.05 -13.24 5.61
CA TYR A 123 12.87 -14.02 4.69
C TYR A 123 12.86 -13.39 3.29
N GLY A 124 11.70 -13.03 2.76
CA GLY A 124 11.55 -12.34 1.48
C GLY A 124 12.34 -11.04 1.43
N ALA A 125 12.27 -10.24 2.48
CA ALA A 125 12.97 -8.97 2.59
C ALA A 125 14.51 -9.09 2.44
N ARG A 126 15.11 -10.24 2.72
CA ARG A 126 16.56 -10.46 2.54
C ARG A 126 16.98 -10.55 1.06
N PHE A 127 16.04 -10.78 0.17
CA PHE A 127 16.25 -10.87 -1.27
C PHE A 127 15.80 -9.60 -2.01
N ALA A 128 15.16 -8.69 -1.30
CA ALA A 128 14.79 -7.38 -1.80
C ALA A 128 16.06 -6.57 -2.15
N LYS A 129 16.07 -5.96 -3.34
CA LYS A 129 17.14 -5.08 -3.82
C LYS A 129 16.74 -3.61 -3.72
N GLY A 130 15.44 -3.34 -3.53
CA GLY A 130 14.90 -2.00 -3.42
C GLY A 130 15.24 -1.33 -2.10
N GLU A 131 15.33 -0.03 -2.14
CA GLU A 131 15.49 0.81 -0.95
C GLU A 131 14.23 0.78 -0.08
N TYR A 132 13.07 0.56 -0.72
CA TYR A 132 11.78 0.44 -0.06
C TYR A 132 11.18 -0.94 -0.32
N ILE A 133 10.48 -1.46 0.68
CA ILE A 133 9.82 -2.76 0.61
C ILE A 133 8.32 -2.57 0.79
N LEU A 134 7.54 -3.12 -0.14
CA LEU A 134 6.10 -3.30 0.01
C LEU A 134 5.83 -4.77 0.34
N PHE A 135 5.29 -5.05 1.52
CA PHE A 135 4.73 -6.36 1.83
C PHE A 135 3.29 -6.42 1.33
N LEU A 136 3.02 -7.35 0.43
CA LEU A 136 1.73 -7.46 -0.23
C LEU A 136 1.21 -8.89 -0.17
N ASN A 137 -0.05 -9.07 0.19
CA ASN A 137 -0.68 -10.38 0.11
C ASN A 137 -0.98 -10.76 -1.34
N ASN A 138 -0.94 -12.06 -1.63
CA ASN A 138 -1.17 -12.59 -2.98
C ASN A 138 -2.62 -12.47 -3.47
N ASP A 139 -3.57 -12.15 -2.60
CA ASP A 139 -4.99 -11.94 -2.85
C ASP A 139 -5.40 -10.45 -2.95
N THR A 140 -4.43 -9.56 -3.07
CA THR A 140 -4.67 -8.12 -3.15
C THR A 140 -4.76 -7.65 -4.61
N GLU A 141 -5.78 -6.86 -4.94
CA GLU A 141 -5.90 -6.20 -6.24
C GLU A 141 -5.75 -4.69 -6.13
N ILE A 142 -4.90 -4.11 -6.97
CA ILE A 142 -4.65 -2.68 -7.01
C ILE A 142 -5.87 -1.94 -7.59
N GLN A 143 -6.31 -0.89 -6.90
CA GLN A 143 -7.44 -0.05 -7.34
C GLN A 143 -6.98 1.26 -7.96
N ASN A 144 -5.94 1.90 -7.41
CA ASN A 144 -5.45 3.22 -7.81
C ASN A 144 -4.11 3.11 -8.51
N SER A 145 -3.95 3.73 -9.67
CA SER A 145 -2.71 3.64 -10.45
C SER A 145 -1.51 4.33 -9.79
N ASP A 146 -1.75 5.31 -8.96
CA ASP A 146 -0.76 6.14 -8.27
C ASP A 146 -0.48 5.70 -6.82
N PHE A 147 -1.02 4.54 -6.38
CA PHE A 147 -0.94 4.12 -4.97
C PHE A 147 0.51 4.07 -4.47
N LEU A 148 1.43 3.57 -5.30
CA LEU A 148 2.83 3.38 -4.87
C LEU A 148 3.56 4.71 -4.73
N GLN A 149 3.31 5.68 -5.63
CA GLN A 149 3.83 7.03 -5.50
C GLN A 149 3.28 7.74 -4.26
N GLU A 150 1.98 7.57 -3.99
CA GLU A 150 1.35 8.15 -2.80
C GLU A 150 1.97 7.59 -1.52
N MET A 151 2.10 6.28 -1.42
CA MET A 151 2.73 5.64 -0.26
C MET A 151 4.20 6.05 -0.10
N LEU A 152 4.97 6.08 -1.18
CA LEU A 152 6.37 6.51 -1.18
C LEU A 152 6.50 7.96 -0.75
N GLY A 153 5.62 8.85 -1.19
CA GLY A 153 5.63 10.26 -0.82
C GLY A 153 5.64 10.49 0.68
N TYR A 154 4.92 9.65 1.42
CA TYR A 154 4.95 9.65 2.88
C TYR A 154 6.14 8.86 3.44
N CYS A 155 6.44 7.68 2.90
CA CYS A 155 7.46 6.78 3.42
C CYS A 155 8.88 7.35 3.30
N MET A 156 9.15 8.19 2.30
CA MET A 156 10.45 8.85 2.10
C MET A 156 10.73 9.99 3.09
N ARG A 157 9.78 10.36 3.92
CA ARG A 157 10.00 11.33 5.00
C ARG A 157 10.84 10.68 6.10
N LYS A 158 11.77 11.45 6.68
CA LYS A 158 12.69 10.97 7.71
C LYS A 158 12.02 10.57 9.03
N ASP A 159 10.80 11.06 9.26
CA ASP A 159 9.99 10.82 10.45
C ASP A 159 8.98 9.70 10.28
N VAL A 160 8.93 9.05 9.10
CA VAL A 160 7.99 7.97 8.78
C VAL A 160 8.74 6.64 8.64
N GLY A 161 8.36 5.66 9.42
CA GLY A 161 8.95 4.31 9.39
C GLY A 161 8.16 3.29 8.56
N ALA A 162 6.84 3.45 8.46
CA ALA A 162 5.98 2.58 7.69
C ALA A 162 4.72 3.34 7.24
N VAL A 163 4.18 2.95 6.10
CA VAL A 163 2.92 3.48 5.54
C VAL A 163 2.04 2.30 5.16
N GLY A 164 0.76 2.33 5.54
CA GLY A 164 -0.25 1.38 5.11
C GLY A 164 -1.35 2.06 4.32
N ALA A 165 -1.91 1.36 3.36
CA ALA A 165 -3.02 1.84 2.55
C ALA A 165 -4.37 1.52 3.22
N GLN A 166 -5.39 2.30 2.91
CA GLN A 166 -6.76 1.89 3.18
C GLN A 166 -7.13 0.75 2.23
N MET A 167 -7.73 -0.31 2.76
CA MET A 167 -8.12 -1.49 1.98
C MET A 167 -9.62 -1.76 2.09
N PHE A 168 -10.17 -2.33 1.03
CA PHE A 168 -11.58 -2.67 0.94
C PHE A 168 -11.77 -4.15 0.62
N TYR A 169 -12.86 -4.72 1.09
CA TYR A 169 -13.33 -6.02 0.63
C TYR A 169 -13.95 -5.90 -0.77
N GLU A 170 -14.13 -7.02 -1.45
CA GLU A 170 -14.70 -7.07 -2.79
C GLU A 170 -16.14 -6.48 -2.85
N ASP A 171 -16.88 -6.57 -1.74
CA ASP A 171 -18.22 -5.98 -1.60
C ASP A 171 -18.21 -4.45 -1.38
N GLY A 172 -17.02 -3.82 -1.36
CA GLY A 172 -16.86 -2.38 -1.16
C GLY A 172 -16.88 -1.95 0.30
N THR A 173 -16.91 -2.86 1.26
CA THR A 173 -16.79 -2.50 2.68
C THR A 173 -15.32 -2.33 3.06
N ILE A 174 -15.07 -1.54 4.12
CA ILE A 174 -13.71 -1.27 4.61
C ILE A 174 -13.13 -2.54 5.24
N GLN A 175 -12.00 -3.01 4.74
CA GLN A 175 -11.22 -4.07 5.36
C GLN A 175 -10.24 -3.50 6.39
N HIS A 176 -9.50 -2.45 5.99
CA HIS A 176 -8.47 -1.82 6.80
C HIS A 176 -8.48 -0.30 6.62
N ALA A 177 -8.50 0.40 7.74
CA ALA A 177 -8.32 1.85 7.84
C ALA A 177 -7.43 2.18 9.07
N GLY A 178 -6.35 1.41 9.22
CA GLY A 178 -5.42 1.50 10.34
C GLY A 178 -5.72 0.50 11.47
N VAL A 179 -4.82 0.47 12.44
CA VAL A 179 -4.93 -0.37 13.63
C VAL A 179 -4.88 0.51 14.87
N ILE A 180 -5.81 0.28 15.80
CA ILE A 180 -5.84 0.98 17.11
C ILE A 180 -5.61 -0.06 18.21
N VAL A 181 -4.54 0.14 18.98
CA VAL A 181 -4.25 -0.68 20.17
C VAL A 181 -5.26 -0.37 21.28
N GLY A 182 -5.75 -1.40 21.93
CA GLY A 182 -6.79 -1.32 22.98
C GLY A 182 -8.22 -1.48 22.44
N LEU A 183 -8.46 -1.33 21.15
CA LEU A 183 -9.76 -1.57 20.55
C LEU A 183 -10.03 -3.08 20.49
N GLY A 184 -11.19 -3.53 20.98
CA GLY A 184 -11.57 -4.95 20.99
C GLY A 184 -10.73 -5.84 21.92
N GLY A 185 -9.99 -5.24 22.86
CA GLY A 185 -9.19 -5.95 23.87
C GLY A 185 -7.68 -5.82 23.65
N LEU A 186 -7.14 -6.17 22.50
CA LEU A 186 -5.71 -6.04 22.18
C LEU A 186 -5.46 -4.96 21.12
N ALA A 187 -5.96 -5.16 19.93
CA ALA A 187 -5.88 -4.24 18.80
C ALA A 187 -6.92 -4.64 17.76
N SER A 188 -7.48 -3.68 17.06
CA SER A 188 -8.46 -3.97 16.00
C SER A 188 -8.44 -2.89 14.92
N HIS A 189 -9.11 -3.20 13.81
CA HIS A 189 -9.32 -2.28 12.71
C HIS A 189 -10.56 -1.43 12.97
N PRO A 190 -10.43 -0.12 13.12
CA PRO A 190 -11.60 0.76 13.20
C PRO A 190 -12.35 0.71 11.86
N TYR A 191 -13.66 0.76 11.96
CA TYR A 191 -14.56 0.79 10.79
C TYR A 191 -14.55 -0.45 9.89
N ALA A 192 -13.93 -1.56 10.28
CA ALA A 192 -13.98 -2.81 9.51
C ALA A 192 -15.43 -3.24 9.26
N GLY A 193 -15.77 -3.56 8.00
CA GLY A 193 -17.12 -3.89 7.55
C GLY A 193 -18.05 -2.69 7.33
N ALA A 194 -17.63 -1.46 7.60
CA ALA A 194 -18.40 -0.27 7.26
C ALA A 194 -18.32 0.02 5.73
N PRO A 195 -19.36 0.63 5.13
CA PRO A 195 -19.30 1.07 3.73
C PRO A 195 -18.12 2.02 3.48
N LYS A 196 -17.55 1.99 2.26
CA LYS A 196 -16.40 2.83 1.89
C LYS A 196 -16.70 4.34 1.97
N GLU A 197 -17.96 4.72 1.83
CA GLU A 197 -18.43 6.11 1.93
C GLU A 197 -18.57 6.58 3.38
N THR A 198 -18.27 5.72 4.36
CA THR A 198 -18.33 6.08 5.79
C THR A 198 -17.43 7.27 6.06
N TYR A 199 -18.00 8.37 6.57
CA TYR A 199 -17.25 9.58 6.88
C TYR A 199 -16.34 9.41 8.12
N GLY A 200 -16.75 8.54 9.04
CA GLY A 200 -16.08 8.37 10.31
C GLY A 200 -16.21 9.59 11.24
N HIS A 201 -15.61 9.49 12.41
CA HIS A 201 -15.62 10.60 13.35
C HIS A 201 -14.75 11.75 12.82
N MET A 202 -15.35 12.90 12.56
CA MET A 202 -14.68 14.11 12.03
C MET A 202 -13.89 13.86 10.73
N GLY A 203 -14.35 12.97 9.88
CA GLY A 203 -13.71 12.67 8.60
C GLY A 203 -12.38 11.92 8.69
N ARG A 204 -12.04 11.34 9.83
CA ARG A 204 -10.73 10.68 10.05
C ARG A 204 -10.38 9.62 9.03
N ILE A 205 -11.38 8.91 8.48
CA ILE A 205 -11.14 7.86 7.48
C ILE A 205 -10.54 8.43 6.19
N HIS A 206 -10.85 9.68 5.87
CA HIS A 206 -10.41 10.36 4.64
C HIS A 206 -9.13 11.18 4.83
N ALA A 207 -8.55 11.16 6.02
CA ALA A 207 -7.31 11.87 6.32
C ALA A 207 -6.18 10.89 6.61
N VAL A 208 -4.96 11.25 6.21
CA VAL A 208 -3.75 10.52 6.62
C VAL A 208 -3.57 10.68 8.12
N GLN A 209 -3.28 9.60 8.80
CA GLN A 209 -3.22 9.53 10.26
C GLN A 209 -1.94 8.86 10.74
N GLU A 210 -1.47 9.27 11.90
CA GLU A 210 -0.54 8.48 12.70
C GLU A 210 -1.32 7.42 13.46
N LEU A 211 -0.91 6.18 13.31
CA LEU A 211 -1.61 5.01 13.82
C LEU A 211 -0.67 4.12 14.63
N SER A 212 -1.24 3.27 15.48
CA SER A 212 -0.46 2.33 16.30
C SER A 212 0.21 1.26 15.45
N ALA A 213 -0.41 0.87 14.36
CA ALA A 213 0.12 -0.02 13.35
C ALA A 213 -0.67 0.12 12.03
N VAL A 214 -0.07 -0.39 10.95
CA VAL A 214 -0.66 -0.50 9.62
C VAL A 214 -0.46 -1.92 9.10
N THR A 215 -1.32 -2.38 8.22
CA THR A 215 -1.18 -3.66 7.52
C THR A 215 -1.03 -3.42 6.04
#